data_506b96a48a92f091dbf7e250702825e8
#
_entry.id   506b96a48a92f091dbf7e250702825e8
#
_cell.length_a   1.000
_cell.length_b   1.000
_cell.length_c   1.000
_cell.angle_alpha   90.00
_cell.angle_beta   90.00
_cell.angle_gamma   90.00
#
_symmetry.space_group_name_H-M   'P 1'
#
loop_
_entity.id
_entity.type
_entity.pdbx_description
1 polymer ?
#
loop_
_entity_poly.entity_id
_entity_poly.type
_entity_poly.pdbx_seq_one_letter_code
_entity_poly.pdbx_strand_id
1 'polypeptide(L)'
;GICDTVYCKDNEDIQKKCVEKQITELSDFLSNPQLKYDYTQFDGNAEGFRILTKLQYLGDLEGLNLTFATLASILKYPNYNEGNKEDGNIGNHKHGAFFTEKEALDKVMNGCGLKTEKGFIRHPLVFLMEAADSICYLIMDIEDANQKQWLTLDKLKYYINKDENISLDIKNKFCLLY
;
A
#
# COMPACT_ATOMS: atom_id res chain seq x y z
N GLY A 1 22.94 4.95 -12.16
CA GLY A 1 23.04 4.57 -13.54
C GLY A 1 23.40 3.11 -13.64
N ILE A 2 22.58 2.34 -14.32
CA ILE A 2 22.88 0.97 -14.74
C ILE A 2 24.16 1.05 -15.53
N CYS A 3 25.22 0.36 -15.08
CA CYS A 3 26.45 0.21 -15.85
C CYS A 3 26.04 -0.42 -17.18
N ASP A 4 26.16 0.33 -18.29
CA ASP A 4 25.83 -0.19 -19.60
C ASP A 4 26.67 -1.45 -19.85
N THR A 5 26.02 -2.58 -19.78
CA THR A 5 26.62 -3.92 -19.83
C THR A 5 27.39 -4.19 -21.14
N VAL A 6 27.27 -3.32 -22.11
CA VAL A 6 27.96 -3.41 -23.39
C VAL A 6 29.42 -2.91 -23.30
N TYR A 7 29.74 -1.90 -22.46
CA TYR A 7 31.09 -1.34 -22.32
C TYR A 7 31.97 -2.09 -21.34
N CYS A 8 31.39 -2.90 -20.45
CA CYS A 8 32.15 -3.62 -19.41
C CYS A 8 32.66 -5.00 -19.86
N LYS A 9 32.31 -5.48 -21.06
CA LYS A 9 32.64 -6.86 -21.46
C LYS A 9 34.11 -7.10 -21.80
N ASP A 10 34.86 -6.04 -22.12
CA ASP A 10 36.20 -6.18 -22.69
C ASP A 10 37.34 -5.74 -21.75
N ASN A 11 37.06 -5.42 -20.47
CA ASN A 11 38.08 -4.97 -19.55
C ASN A 11 37.83 -5.50 -18.13
N GLU A 12 38.59 -6.51 -17.71
CA GLU A 12 38.47 -7.18 -16.40
C GLU A 12 38.64 -6.21 -15.22
N ASP A 13 39.46 -5.17 -15.34
CA ASP A 13 39.68 -4.19 -14.27
C ASP A 13 38.46 -3.27 -14.07
N ILE A 14 37.75 -2.95 -15.16
CA ILE A 14 36.50 -2.20 -15.10
C ILE A 14 35.40 -3.05 -14.50
N GLN A 15 35.33 -4.33 -14.87
CA GLN A 15 34.36 -5.27 -14.29
C GLN A 15 34.57 -5.42 -12.78
N LYS A 16 35.82 -5.62 -12.31
CA LYS A 16 36.13 -5.70 -10.88
C LYS A 16 35.72 -4.44 -10.13
N LYS A 17 36.07 -3.26 -10.64
CA LYS A 17 35.68 -1.98 -10.02
C LYS A 17 34.17 -1.78 -9.99
N CYS A 18 33.44 -2.19 -11.03
CA CYS A 18 31.97 -2.15 -11.04
C CYS A 18 31.37 -3.08 -9.99
N VAL A 19 31.88 -4.30 -9.86
CA VAL A 19 31.44 -5.28 -8.86
C VAL A 19 31.76 -4.79 -7.45
N GLU A 20 32.97 -4.31 -7.18
CA GLU A 20 33.36 -3.75 -5.90
C GLU A 20 32.47 -2.56 -5.50
N LYS A 21 32.18 -1.64 -6.44
CA LYS A 21 31.28 -0.52 -6.21
C LYS A 21 29.85 -1.00 -5.88
N GLN A 22 29.34 -1.98 -6.61
CA GLN A 22 28.01 -2.55 -6.35
C GLN A 22 27.95 -3.25 -4.99
N ILE A 23 29.01 -3.97 -4.58
CA ILE A 23 29.12 -4.61 -3.28
C ILE A 23 29.12 -3.55 -2.17
N THR A 24 29.86 -2.46 -2.35
CA THR A 24 29.94 -1.36 -1.37
C THR A 24 28.57 -0.67 -1.27
N GLU A 25 27.96 -0.31 -2.39
CA GLU A 25 26.61 0.28 -2.41
C GLU A 25 25.58 -0.64 -1.77
N LEU A 26 25.67 -1.95 -2.00
CA LEU A 26 24.78 -2.93 -1.39
C LEU A 26 25.04 -3.06 0.12
N SER A 27 26.30 -3.04 0.56
CA SER A 27 26.63 -3.10 1.99
C SER A 27 26.17 -1.85 2.73
N ASP A 28 26.34 -0.68 2.15
CA ASP A 28 25.87 0.59 2.71
C ASP A 28 24.33 0.62 2.77
N PHE A 29 23.69 0.11 1.72
CA PHE A 29 22.24 -0.06 1.67
C PHE A 29 21.72 -1.02 2.76
N LEU A 30 22.33 -2.18 2.91
CA LEU A 30 21.96 -3.17 3.93
C LEU A 30 22.31 -2.73 5.36
N SER A 31 23.24 -1.80 5.51
CA SER A 31 23.60 -1.22 6.83
C SER A 31 22.54 -0.24 7.34
N ASN A 32 21.70 0.31 6.46
CA ASN A 32 20.60 1.18 6.86
C ASN A 32 19.38 0.32 7.29
N PRO A 33 19.01 0.31 8.59
CA PRO A 33 17.92 -0.52 9.10
C PRO A 33 16.58 -0.24 8.40
N GLN A 34 16.34 1.02 8.02
CA GLN A 34 15.09 1.41 7.39
C GLN A 34 14.96 0.89 5.95
N LEU A 35 16.05 0.93 5.18
CA LEU A 35 16.07 0.34 3.84
C LEU A 35 15.94 -1.18 3.90
N LYS A 36 16.61 -1.82 4.87
CA LYS A 36 16.44 -3.25 5.12
C LYS A 36 14.99 -3.60 5.45
N TYR A 37 14.31 -2.78 6.24
CA TYR A 37 12.90 -2.96 6.58
C TYR A 37 12.01 -2.93 5.32
N ASP A 38 12.20 -1.97 4.43
CA ASP A 38 11.45 -1.83 3.17
C ASP A 38 11.52 -3.10 2.32
N TYR A 39 12.66 -3.81 2.31
CA TYR A 39 12.85 -5.03 1.54
C TYR A 39 12.37 -6.30 2.23
N THR A 40 12.33 -6.30 3.55
CA THR A 40 11.95 -7.48 4.33
C THR A 40 10.49 -7.48 4.76
N GLN A 41 9.86 -6.30 4.76
CA GLN A 41 8.48 -6.10 5.19
C GLN A 41 7.66 -5.45 4.06
N PHE A 42 7.36 -6.26 3.03
CA PHE A 42 6.52 -5.80 1.93
C PHE A 42 5.12 -5.43 2.43
N ASP A 43 4.61 -4.27 2.00
CA ASP A 43 3.23 -3.84 2.23
C ASP A 43 2.63 -3.27 0.95
N GLY A 44 1.44 -3.76 0.57
CA GLY A 44 0.74 -3.34 -0.63
C GLY A 44 0.35 -1.86 -0.63
N ASN A 45 0.18 -1.24 0.54
CA ASN A 45 -0.11 0.20 0.64
C ASN A 45 1.12 1.03 0.21
N ALA A 46 2.31 0.64 0.68
CA ALA A 46 3.56 1.31 0.31
C ALA A 46 3.90 1.11 -1.18
N GLU A 47 3.68 -0.10 -1.69
CA GLU A 47 3.86 -0.37 -3.13
C GLU A 47 2.87 0.41 -3.97
N GLY A 48 1.61 0.52 -3.56
CA GLY A 48 0.59 1.34 -4.22
C GLY A 48 1.02 2.80 -4.33
N PHE A 49 1.56 3.38 -3.27
CA PHE A 49 2.09 4.75 -3.29
C PHE A 49 3.28 4.88 -4.27
N ARG A 50 4.21 3.92 -4.27
CA ARG A 50 5.34 3.86 -5.21
C ARG A 50 4.86 3.77 -6.66
N ILE A 51 3.90 2.89 -6.95
CA ILE A 51 3.33 2.74 -8.29
C ILE A 51 2.78 4.08 -8.78
N LEU A 52 1.97 4.74 -7.97
CA LEU A 52 1.31 5.99 -8.36
C LEU A 52 2.26 7.18 -8.48
N THR A 53 3.33 7.22 -7.69
CA THR A 53 4.26 8.35 -7.66
C THR A 53 5.48 8.18 -8.55
N LYS A 54 5.86 6.93 -8.89
CA LYS A 54 7.11 6.66 -9.62
C LYS A 54 6.99 5.67 -10.77
N LEU A 55 6.29 4.55 -10.58
CA LEU A 55 6.40 3.42 -11.51
C LEU A 55 5.40 3.50 -12.65
N GLN A 56 4.20 4.00 -12.41
CA GLN A 56 3.19 4.11 -13.44
C GLN A 56 3.50 5.34 -14.30
N TYR A 57 4.02 5.08 -15.48
CA TYR A 57 4.57 6.10 -16.37
C TYR A 57 3.54 6.52 -17.44
N LEU A 58 3.24 7.83 -17.49
CA LEU A 58 2.38 8.45 -18.51
C LEU A 58 3.13 9.46 -19.39
N GLY A 59 4.45 9.30 -19.50
CA GLY A 59 5.30 10.23 -20.27
C GLY A 59 6.00 11.28 -19.42
N ASP A 60 5.66 11.39 -18.13
CA ASP A 60 6.31 12.27 -17.15
C ASP A 60 7.20 11.47 -16.21
N LEU A 61 8.16 12.14 -15.56
CA LEU A 61 9.08 11.52 -14.62
C LEU A 61 8.48 11.31 -13.22
N GLU A 62 7.23 11.71 -12.99
CA GLU A 62 6.60 11.78 -11.66
C GLU A 62 5.37 10.86 -11.53
N GLY A 63 5.42 9.67 -12.08
CA GLY A 63 4.34 8.69 -11.98
C GLY A 63 3.08 9.16 -12.74
N LEU A 64 1.91 9.04 -12.10
CA LEU A 64 0.63 9.49 -12.66
C LEU A 64 0.37 10.99 -12.53
N ASN A 65 1.29 11.75 -11.94
CA ASN A 65 1.15 13.18 -11.70
C ASN A 65 -0.19 13.57 -11.02
N LEU A 66 -0.58 12.78 -10.02
CA LEU A 66 -1.80 12.99 -9.26
C LEU A 66 -1.67 14.19 -8.29
N THR A 67 -2.78 14.81 -7.97
CA THR A 67 -2.80 15.88 -6.97
C THR A 67 -2.42 15.35 -5.58
N PHE A 68 -1.87 16.19 -4.73
CA PHE A 68 -1.54 15.82 -3.35
C PHE A 68 -2.77 15.33 -2.58
N ALA A 69 -3.93 15.95 -2.77
CA ALA A 69 -5.17 15.51 -2.13
C ALA A 69 -5.57 14.10 -2.55
N THR A 70 -5.43 13.75 -3.84
CA THR A 70 -5.69 12.40 -4.34
C THR A 70 -4.72 11.40 -3.72
N LEU A 71 -3.40 11.69 -3.72
CA LEU A 71 -2.39 10.84 -3.11
C LEU A 71 -2.60 10.70 -1.60
N ALA A 72 -2.94 11.78 -0.89
CA ALA A 72 -3.21 11.71 0.54
C ALA A 72 -4.46 10.89 0.87
N SER A 73 -5.47 10.89 -0.01
CA SER A 73 -6.74 10.17 0.22
C SER A 73 -6.63 8.65 0.16
N ILE A 74 -5.57 8.11 -0.44
CA ILE A 74 -5.29 6.67 -0.50
C ILE A 74 -4.33 6.20 0.60
N LEU A 75 -3.66 7.12 1.31
CA LEU A 75 -2.69 6.82 2.34
C LEU A 75 -3.37 6.39 3.65
N LYS A 76 -3.74 5.14 3.73
CA LYS A 76 -4.28 4.51 4.95
C LYS A 76 -3.32 4.63 6.14
N TYR A 77 -2.04 4.50 5.88
CA TYR A 77 -0.95 4.59 6.84
C TYR A 77 0.07 5.64 6.37
N PRO A 78 -0.14 6.95 6.65
CA PRO A 78 0.80 8.00 6.23
C PRO A 78 2.09 7.95 7.06
N ASN A 79 2.89 6.94 6.85
CA ASN A 79 4.09 6.63 7.61
C ASN A 79 5.07 5.88 6.69
N TYR A 80 6.37 6.14 6.85
CA TYR A 80 7.46 5.44 6.15
C TYR A 80 8.40 4.70 7.12
N ASN A 81 8.11 4.77 8.44
CA ASN A 81 8.86 4.04 9.45
C ASN A 81 8.23 2.67 9.69
N GLU A 82 8.93 1.84 10.45
CA GLU A 82 8.39 0.59 10.97
C GLU A 82 7.04 0.82 11.66
N GLY A 83 6.06 -0.01 11.31
CA GLY A 83 4.73 0.11 11.87
C GLY A 83 4.69 -0.28 13.35
N ASN A 84 3.91 0.44 14.13
CA ASN A 84 3.66 0.14 15.54
C ASN A 84 2.17 -0.10 15.79
N LYS A 85 1.77 -1.36 15.98
CA LYS A 85 0.37 -1.73 16.24
C LYS A 85 -0.12 -1.38 17.64
N GLU A 86 0.79 -1.07 18.55
CA GLU A 86 0.47 -0.65 19.92
C GLU A 86 0.25 0.87 20.01
N ASP A 87 0.59 1.60 18.95
CA ASP A 87 0.26 3.03 18.86
C ASP A 87 -1.26 3.21 18.78
N GLY A 88 -1.80 4.09 19.60
CA GLY A 88 -3.23 4.46 19.55
C GLY A 88 -3.67 5.10 18.23
N ASN A 89 -2.73 5.50 17.38
CA ASN A 89 -2.99 6.04 16.04
C ASN A 89 -2.88 4.93 14.97
N ILE A 90 -4.01 4.52 14.42
CA ILE A 90 -4.08 3.51 13.35
C ILE A 90 -3.17 3.87 12.17
N GLY A 91 -2.99 5.16 11.85
CA GLY A 91 -2.10 5.62 10.80
C GLY A 91 -0.64 5.19 10.95
N ASN A 92 -0.23 4.79 12.15
CA ASN A 92 1.13 4.35 12.48
C ASN A 92 1.27 2.82 12.55
N HIS A 93 0.20 2.05 12.35
CA HIS A 93 0.24 0.59 12.49
C HIS A 93 1.06 -0.13 11.43
N LYS A 94 1.22 0.51 10.26
CA LYS A 94 2.00 0.02 9.13
C LYS A 94 2.69 1.19 8.43
N HIS A 95 3.53 0.89 7.45
CA HIS A 95 4.05 1.89 6.53
C HIS A 95 3.17 1.97 5.28
N GLY A 96 2.90 3.17 4.79
CA GLY A 96 2.16 3.44 3.56
C GLY A 96 3.01 4.08 2.47
N ALA A 97 4.30 4.24 2.73
CA ALA A 97 5.33 4.56 1.77
C ALA A 97 6.63 3.89 2.20
N PHE A 98 7.48 3.49 1.26
CA PHE A 98 8.82 3.04 1.59
C PHE A 98 9.71 4.23 1.96
N PHE A 99 10.78 3.98 2.67
CA PHE A 99 11.72 5.01 3.08
C PHE A 99 12.31 5.79 1.88
N THR A 100 12.47 5.12 0.75
CA THR A 100 12.93 5.73 -0.50
C THR A 100 11.93 6.74 -1.09
N GLU A 101 10.65 6.69 -0.71
CA GLU A 101 9.59 7.62 -1.10
C GLU A 101 9.28 8.67 -0.02
N LYS A 102 10.10 8.74 1.04
CA LYS A 102 9.93 9.68 2.16
C LYS A 102 9.72 11.12 1.70
N GLU A 103 10.54 11.60 0.76
CA GLU A 103 10.43 12.97 0.25
C GLU A 103 9.11 13.22 -0.49
N ALA A 104 8.64 12.24 -1.25
CA ALA A 104 7.35 12.33 -1.94
C ALA A 104 6.20 12.36 -0.93
N LEU A 105 6.25 11.49 0.09
CA LEU A 105 5.28 11.48 1.17
C LEU A 105 5.28 12.81 1.94
N ASP A 106 6.44 13.32 2.32
CA ASP A 106 6.57 14.61 2.99
C ASP A 106 5.96 15.75 2.18
N LYS A 107 6.19 15.80 0.86
CA LYS A 107 5.58 16.80 -0.05
C LYS A 107 4.06 16.70 -0.06
N VAL A 108 3.52 15.50 -0.19
CA VAL A 108 2.07 15.24 -0.21
C VAL A 108 1.43 15.68 1.10
N MET A 109 1.97 15.25 2.22
CA MET A 109 1.40 15.53 3.55
C MET A 109 1.52 17.00 3.93
N ASN A 110 2.63 17.66 3.61
CA ASN A 110 2.81 19.10 3.80
C ASN A 110 1.86 19.90 2.89
N GLY A 111 1.75 19.53 1.61
CA GLY A 111 0.89 20.19 0.65
C GLY A 111 -0.60 20.12 1.00
N CYS A 112 -1.01 19.10 1.74
CA CYS A 112 -2.38 18.96 2.27
C CYS A 112 -2.56 19.54 3.69
N GLY A 113 -1.51 20.07 4.33
CA GLY A 113 -1.58 20.56 5.71
C GLY A 113 -1.78 19.43 6.74
N LEU A 114 -1.37 18.22 6.43
CA LEU A 114 -1.59 17.01 7.25
C LEU A 114 -0.35 16.62 8.08
N LYS A 115 0.69 17.45 8.08
CA LYS A 115 1.88 17.27 8.91
C LYS A 115 1.72 18.00 10.24
N THR A 116 2.00 17.31 11.33
CA THR A 116 1.98 17.84 12.69
C THR A 116 3.33 17.62 13.37
N GLU A 117 3.54 18.18 14.56
CA GLU A 117 4.73 17.93 15.37
C GLU A 117 4.85 16.46 15.79
N LYS A 118 3.73 15.73 15.86
CA LYS A 118 3.69 14.31 16.26
C LYS A 118 3.72 13.35 15.06
N GLY A 119 3.88 13.85 13.83
CA GLY A 119 3.86 13.05 12.61
C GLY A 119 2.74 13.46 11.67
N PHE A 120 2.28 12.53 10.86
CA PHE A 120 1.24 12.77 9.87
C PHE A 120 -0.14 12.36 10.39
N ILE A 121 -1.16 13.11 9.99
CA ILE A 121 -2.57 12.76 10.21
C ILE A 121 -3.21 12.28 8.91
N ARG A 122 -4.17 11.38 9.03
CA ARG A 122 -4.87 10.78 7.89
C ARG A 122 -5.79 11.80 7.22
N HIS A 123 -5.79 11.80 5.90
CA HIS A 123 -6.72 12.62 5.14
C HIS A 123 -8.17 12.16 5.40
N PRO A 124 -9.16 13.08 5.54
CA PRO A 124 -10.55 12.69 5.82
C PRO A 124 -11.14 11.68 4.82
N LEU A 125 -10.81 11.77 3.54
CA LEU A 125 -11.30 10.83 2.53
C LEU A 125 -10.75 9.40 2.66
N VAL A 126 -9.68 9.19 3.42
CA VAL A 126 -9.15 7.84 3.71
C VAL A 126 -10.21 6.97 4.38
N PHE A 127 -11.03 7.54 5.25
CA PHE A 127 -12.09 6.79 5.94
C PHE A 127 -13.16 6.27 4.97
N LEU A 128 -13.47 7.04 3.92
CA LEU A 128 -14.39 6.60 2.87
C LEU A 128 -13.75 5.52 1.99
N MET A 129 -12.47 5.68 1.68
CA MET A 129 -11.72 4.66 0.93
C MET A 129 -11.65 3.35 1.72
N GLU A 130 -11.35 3.40 3.02
CA GLU A 130 -11.36 2.21 3.88
C GLU A 130 -12.74 1.54 3.96
N ALA A 131 -13.80 2.32 4.03
CA ALA A 131 -15.16 1.77 4.03
C ALA A 131 -15.46 1.07 2.71
N ALA A 132 -15.09 1.67 1.57
CA ALA A 132 -15.25 1.06 0.26
C ALA A 132 -14.41 -0.22 0.12
N ASP A 133 -13.16 -0.19 0.55
CA ASP A 133 -12.25 -1.34 0.58
C ASP A 133 -12.85 -2.50 1.39
N SER A 134 -13.35 -2.21 2.59
CA SER A 134 -13.99 -3.21 3.46
C SER A 134 -15.25 -3.83 2.82
N ILE A 135 -16.08 -3.02 2.16
CA ILE A 135 -17.27 -3.51 1.45
C ILE A 135 -16.86 -4.44 0.30
N CYS A 136 -15.87 -4.02 -0.50
CA CYS A 136 -15.37 -4.84 -1.61
C CYS A 136 -14.80 -6.18 -1.13
N TYR A 137 -13.98 -6.18 -0.09
CA TYR A 137 -13.42 -7.40 0.48
C TYR A 137 -14.50 -8.35 0.98
N LEU A 138 -15.51 -7.86 1.70
CA LEU A 138 -16.60 -8.70 2.18
C LEU A 138 -17.36 -9.38 1.05
N ILE A 139 -17.60 -8.66 -0.05
CA ILE A 139 -18.30 -9.23 -1.23
C ILE A 139 -17.41 -10.27 -1.91
N MET A 140 -16.12 -9.95 -2.13
CA MET A 140 -15.18 -10.86 -2.78
C MET A 140 -14.97 -12.15 -1.95
N ASP A 141 -14.88 -12.05 -0.63
CA ASP A 141 -14.75 -13.20 0.26
C ASP A 141 -15.97 -14.12 0.18
N ILE A 142 -17.18 -13.56 0.06
CA ILE A 142 -18.41 -14.34 -0.15
C ILE A 142 -18.39 -15.03 -1.52
N GLU A 143 -18.01 -14.32 -2.58
CA GLU A 143 -17.89 -14.90 -3.92
C GLU A 143 -16.86 -16.04 -3.96
N ASP A 144 -15.67 -15.82 -3.38
CA ASP A 144 -14.62 -16.83 -3.30
C ASP A 144 -15.06 -18.05 -2.51
N ALA A 145 -15.73 -17.85 -1.38
CA ALA A 145 -16.28 -18.95 -0.58
C ALA A 145 -17.35 -19.74 -1.34
N ASN A 146 -18.15 -19.06 -2.16
CA ASN A 146 -19.14 -19.72 -3.00
C ASN A 146 -18.48 -20.51 -4.15
N GLN A 147 -17.49 -19.92 -4.85
CA GLN A 147 -16.75 -20.60 -5.92
C GLN A 147 -16.01 -21.85 -5.40
N LYS A 148 -15.44 -21.77 -4.20
CA LYS A 148 -14.79 -22.91 -3.54
C LYS A 148 -15.77 -23.90 -2.90
N GLN A 149 -17.09 -23.68 -3.05
CA GLN A 149 -18.16 -24.49 -2.47
C GLN A 149 -18.14 -24.60 -0.92
N TRP A 150 -17.44 -23.69 -0.26
CA TRP A 150 -17.43 -23.60 1.21
C TRP A 150 -18.71 -22.96 1.73
N LEU A 151 -19.25 -21.99 0.99
CA LEU A 151 -20.50 -21.30 1.30
C LEU A 151 -21.43 -21.35 0.09
N THR A 152 -22.54 -22.06 0.21
CA THR A 152 -23.60 -22.06 -0.80
C THR A 152 -24.59 -20.92 -0.55
N LEU A 153 -25.30 -20.48 -1.59
CA LEU A 153 -26.33 -19.44 -1.46
C LEU A 153 -27.42 -19.83 -0.43
N ASP A 154 -27.77 -21.09 -0.34
CA ASP A 154 -28.77 -21.57 0.66
C ASP A 154 -28.22 -21.44 2.09
N LYS A 155 -26.95 -21.76 2.32
CA LYS A 155 -26.31 -21.53 3.61
C LYS A 155 -26.23 -20.05 3.94
N LEU A 156 -25.88 -19.20 2.97
CA LEU A 156 -25.82 -17.75 3.15
C LEU A 156 -27.21 -17.20 3.52
N LYS A 157 -28.27 -17.60 2.80
CA LYS A 157 -29.66 -17.26 3.15
C LYS A 157 -30.03 -17.69 4.57
N TYR A 158 -29.64 -18.89 4.95
CA TYR A 158 -29.87 -19.39 6.31
C TYR A 158 -29.22 -18.50 7.36
N TYR A 159 -27.95 -18.15 7.19
CA TYR A 159 -27.24 -17.31 8.16
C TYR A 159 -27.82 -15.89 8.23
N ILE A 160 -28.11 -15.25 7.07
CA ILE A 160 -28.71 -13.92 7.03
C ILE A 160 -30.07 -13.90 7.75
N ASN A 161 -30.92 -14.93 7.52
CA ASN A 161 -32.23 -14.99 8.17
C ASN A 161 -32.13 -15.24 9.67
N LYS A 162 -31.10 -15.96 10.12
CA LYS A 162 -30.91 -16.30 11.53
C LYS A 162 -30.32 -15.12 12.34
N ASP A 163 -29.58 -14.22 11.71
CA ASP A 163 -28.96 -13.11 12.41
C ASP A 163 -30.01 -12.06 12.81
N GLU A 164 -30.17 -11.86 14.12
CA GLU A 164 -31.13 -10.90 14.68
C GLU A 164 -30.73 -9.45 14.48
N ASN A 165 -29.43 -9.17 14.21
CA ASN A 165 -28.95 -7.82 13.96
C ASN A 165 -29.25 -7.32 12.55
N ILE A 166 -29.60 -8.21 11.63
CA ILE A 166 -29.97 -7.85 10.25
C ILE A 166 -31.45 -7.48 10.19
N SER A 167 -31.74 -6.27 9.74
CA SER A 167 -33.11 -5.79 9.62
C SER A 167 -33.94 -6.65 8.65
N LEU A 168 -35.24 -6.75 8.92
CA LEU A 168 -36.20 -7.52 8.08
C LEU A 168 -36.21 -7.00 6.63
N ASP A 169 -36.05 -5.69 6.41
CA ASP A 169 -35.97 -5.09 5.07
C ASP A 169 -34.78 -5.62 4.28
N ILE A 170 -33.61 -5.73 4.90
CA ILE A 170 -32.41 -6.30 4.28
C ILE A 170 -32.62 -7.78 3.96
N LYS A 171 -33.18 -8.56 4.91
CA LYS A 171 -33.48 -10.00 4.70
C LYS A 171 -34.40 -10.20 3.51
N ASN A 172 -35.47 -9.41 3.43
CA ASN A 172 -36.46 -9.49 2.32
C ASN A 172 -35.81 -9.11 0.98
N LYS A 173 -35.01 -8.03 0.93
CA LYS A 173 -34.30 -7.62 -0.29
C LYS A 173 -33.32 -8.70 -0.76
N PHE A 174 -32.58 -9.30 0.16
CA PHE A 174 -31.67 -10.39 -0.19
C PHE A 174 -32.40 -11.60 -0.75
N CYS A 175 -33.54 -12.00 -0.17
CA CYS A 175 -34.38 -13.12 -0.68
C CYS A 175 -35.02 -12.83 -2.02
N LEU A 176 -35.20 -11.55 -2.40
CA LEU A 176 -35.78 -11.19 -3.71
C LEU A 176 -34.72 -11.19 -4.84
N LEU A 177 -33.47 -11.05 -4.52
CA LEU A 177 -32.37 -10.99 -5.49
C LEU A 177 -31.81 -12.37 -5.88
N TYR A 178 -32.07 -13.38 -5.05
CA TYR A 178 -31.57 -14.76 -5.18
C TYR A 178 -32.64 -15.80 -4.85
#